data_a591a174d1d166f767ccc9293a5d3539
#
_entry.id   a591a174d1d166f767ccc9293a5d3539
#
_cell.length_a   1.000
_cell.length_b   1.000
_cell.length_c   1.000
_cell.angle_alpha   90.00
_cell.angle_beta   90.00
_cell.angle_gamma   90.00
#
_symmetry.space_group_name_H-M   'P 1'
#
loop_
_entity.id
_entity.type
_entity.pdbx_description
1 polymer ?
#
loop_
_entity_poly.entity_id
_entity_poly.type
_entity_poly.pdbx_seq_one_letter_code
_entity_poly.pdbx_strand_id
1 'polypeptide(L)'
;MQRRGPGLALFTVVGCLVYTAASAQVVREEVPGIRNYAKVESTVACAGAITPTVIPEIKKMGYASIINLRLATEQGADIEASTAAAKAAGIPYYHIPFSSTAPDPAVVDTFLKTITAPGVQPAFIH
;
A
#
# COMPACT_ATOMS: atom_id res chain seq x y z
N MET A 1 68.33 33.99 -15.27
CA MET A 1 67.80 32.62 -14.95
C MET A 1 66.46 32.76 -14.29
N GLN A 2 65.37 32.42 -15.04
CA GLN A 2 64.01 32.60 -14.60
C GLN A 2 63.43 31.20 -14.33
N ARG A 3 63.18 30.87 -13.05
CA ARG A 3 62.54 29.62 -12.66
C ARG A 3 61.03 29.81 -12.74
N ARG A 4 60.37 29.11 -13.70
CA ARG A 4 58.92 28.98 -13.78
C ARG A 4 58.47 27.89 -12.80
N GLY A 5 57.66 28.26 -11.82
CA GLY A 5 56.99 27.34 -10.92
C GLY A 5 55.78 26.69 -11.64
N PRO A 6 55.45 25.42 -11.31
CA PRO A 6 54.28 24.77 -11.90
C PRO A 6 52.98 25.28 -11.26
N GLY A 7 52.11 25.77 -12.12
CA GLY A 7 50.76 26.17 -11.72
C GLY A 7 49.92 24.94 -11.30
N LEU A 8 49.43 25.00 -10.10
CA LEU A 8 48.51 24.02 -9.55
C LEU A 8 47.12 24.24 -10.17
N ALA A 9 46.74 23.40 -11.13
CA ALA A 9 45.39 23.41 -11.70
C ALA A 9 44.43 22.77 -10.71
N LEU A 10 43.57 23.59 -10.09
CA LEU A 10 42.48 23.15 -9.22
C LEU A 10 41.33 22.61 -10.10
N PHE A 11 41.20 21.30 -10.24
CA PHE A 11 40.07 20.67 -10.85
C PHE A 11 38.89 20.66 -9.89
N THR A 12 37.94 21.55 -10.09
CA THR A 12 36.66 21.54 -9.40
C THR A 12 35.76 20.47 -10.02
N VAL A 13 35.64 19.30 -9.36
CA VAL A 13 34.68 18.28 -9.75
C VAL A 13 33.31 18.74 -9.27
N VAL A 14 32.49 19.27 -10.19
CA VAL A 14 31.08 19.54 -9.94
C VAL A 14 30.37 18.20 -9.98
N GLY A 15 30.11 17.58 -8.83
CA GLY A 15 29.29 16.39 -8.69
C GLY A 15 27.84 16.73 -9.01
N CYS A 16 27.34 16.35 -10.21
CA CYS A 16 25.92 16.33 -10.48
C CYS A 16 25.25 15.26 -9.61
N LEU A 17 24.58 15.69 -8.55
CA LEU A 17 23.63 14.84 -7.81
C LEU A 17 22.42 14.59 -8.73
N VAL A 18 22.41 13.43 -9.36
CA VAL A 18 21.24 12.95 -10.09
C VAL A 18 20.23 12.49 -9.05
N TYR A 19 19.24 13.31 -8.74
CA TYR A 19 18.07 12.88 -7.98
C TYR A 19 17.22 11.98 -8.88
N THR A 20 17.33 10.68 -8.74
CA THR A 20 16.35 9.76 -9.29
C THR A 20 15.10 9.87 -8.45
N ALA A 21 14.07 10.51 -8.97
CA ALA A 21 12.74 10.44 -8.39
C ALA A 21 12.29 8.97 -8.49
N ALA A 22 12.25 8.27 -7.34
CA ALA A 22 11.63 6.96 -7.25
C ALA A 22 10.13 7.14 -7.44
N SER A 23 9.62 6.87 -8.65
CA SER A 23 8.19 6.77 -8.87
C SER A 23 7.70 5.45 -8.29
N ALA A 24 6.64 5.50 -7.46
CA ALA A 24 6.02 4.29 -6.92
C ALA A 24 5.60 3.36 -8.06
N GLN A 25 6.10 2.13 -8.03
CA GLN A 25 5.81 1.14 -9.06
C GLN A 25 4.51 0.42 -8.73
N VAL A 26 3.51 0.55 -9.62
CA VAL A 26 2.25 -0.19 -9.53
C VAL A 26 2.31 -1.38 -10.47
N VAL A 27 2.20 -2.59 -9.92
CA VAL A 27 2.16 -3.85 -10.68
C VAL A 27 0.75 -4.42 -10.60
N ARG A 28 0.13 -4.64 -11.75
CA ARG A 28 -1.18 -5.31 -11.88
C ARG A 28 -0.96 -6.77 -12.19
N GLU A 29 -1.66 -7.62 -11.45
CA GLU A 29 -1.58 -9.06 -11.62
C GLU A 29 -2.98 -9.67 -11.62
N GLU A 30 -3.16 -10.75 -12.38
CA GLU A 30 -4.38 -11.56 -12.32
C GLU A 30 -4.25 -12.56 -11.18
N VAL A 31 -5.09 -12.40 -10.15
CA VAL A 31 -5.14 -13.30 -9.00
C VAL A 31 -6.51 -13.96 -8.95
N PRO A 32 -6.60 -15.29 -8.97
CA PRO A 32 -7.87 -16.00 -8.90
C PRO A 32 -8.70 -15.59 -7.67
N GLY A 33 -9.94 -15.18 -7.90
CA GLY A 33 -10.84 -14.73 -6.83
C GLY A 33 -10.63 -13.30 -6.34
N ILE A 34 -9.63 -12.57 -6.84
CA ILE A 34 -9.36 -11.18 -6.49
C ILE A 34 -9.40 -10.32 -7.74
N ARG A 35 -10.41 -9.47 -7.85
CA ARG A 35 -10.60 -8.61 -9.03
C ARG A 35 -9.76 -7.34 -8.90
N ASN A 36 -9.21 -6.88 -10.04
CA ASN A 36 -8.47 -5.61 -10.14
C ASN A 36 -7.31 -5.49 -9.13
N TYR A 37 -6.63 -6.60 -8.87
CA TYR A 37 -5.49 -6.60 -7.96
C TYR A 37 -4.35 -5.77 -8.52
N ALA A 38 -3.87 -4.83 -7.71
CA ALA A 38 -2.74 -3.97 -8.01
C ALA A 38 -1.86 -3.81 -6.78
N LYS A 39 -0.61 -4.23 -6.89
CA LYS A 39 0.39 -4.08 -5.85
C LYS A 39 1.12 -2.74 -6.01
N VAL A 40 1.21 -1.98 -4.93
CA VAL A 40 1.94 -0.70 -4.89
C VAL A 40 3.18 -0.91 -4.04
N GLU A 41 4.31 -1.08 -4.69
CA GLU A 41 5.59 -1.42 -4.06
C GLU A 41 5.47 -2.65 -3.13
N SER A 42 6.06 -2.59 -1.93
CA SER A 42 6.01 -3.66 -0.93
C SER A 42 5.05 -3.37 0.24
N THR A 43 4.35 -2.24 0.23
CA THR A 43 3.62 -1.73 1.41
C THR A 43 2.12 -1.91 1.34
N VAL A 44 1.52 -1.81 0.15
CA VAL A 44 0.07 -1.94 -0.04
C VAL A 44 -0.27 -2.67 -1.33
N ALA A 45 -1.42 -3.34 -1.33
CA ALA A 45 -2.12 -3.71 -2.53
C ALA A 45 -3.56 -3.20 -2.46
N CYS A 46 -4.10 -2.88 -3.63
CA CYS A 46 -5.50 -2.49 -3.79
C CYS A 46 -6.21 -3.51 -4.67
N ALA A 47 -7.46 -3.77 -4.35
CA ALA A 47 -8.31 -4.67 -5.13
C ALA A 47 -9.75 -4.15 -5.19
N GLY A 48 -10.56 -4.80 -6.03
CA GLY A 48 -12.01 -4.65 -5.99
C GLY A 48 -12.64 -5.46 -4.86
N ALA A 49 -13.96 -5.66 -4.96
CA ALA A 49 -14.69 -6.48 -4.01
C ALA A 49 -14.10 -7.90 -3.94
N ILE A 50 -13.94 -8.40 -2.74
CA ILE A 50 -13.54 -9.78 -2.46
C ILE A 50 -14.67 -10.53 -1.76
N THR A 51 -14.62 -11.86 -1.82
CA THR A 51 -15.46 -12.72 -1.00
C THR A 51 -14.70 -13.19 0.24
N PRO A 52 -15.39 -13.55 1.34
CA PRO A 52 -14.74 -14.08 2.54
C PRO A 52 -13.82 -15.28 2.28
N THR A 53 -14.13 -16.06 1.24
CA THR A 53 -13.39 -17.28 0.87
C THR A 53 -11.96 -17.04 0.39
N VAL A 54 -11.62 -15.85 -0.11
CA VAL A 54 -10.25 -15.53 -0.56
C VAL A 54 -9.37 -14.97 0.56
N ILE A 55 -9.91 -14.68 1.72
CA ILE A 55 -9.15 -14.10 2.84
C ILE A 55 -7.96 -14.98 3.29
N PRO A 56 -8.09 -16.30 3.40
CA PRO A 56 -6.95 -17.16 3.70
C PRO A 56 -5.84 -17.08 2.64
N GLU A 57 -6.20 -16.87 1.38
CA GLU A 57 -5.21 -16.71 0.30
C GLU A 57 -4.47 -15.38 0.42
N ILE A 58 -5.19 -14.28 0.73
CA ILE A 58 -4.57 -12.98 1.01
C ILE A 58 -3.53 -13.10 2.12
N LYS A 59 -3.83 -13.86 3.18
CA LYS A 59 -2.85 -14.15 4.25
C LYS A 59 -1.63 -14.90 3.72
N LYS A 60 -1.81 -15.91 2.87
CA LYS A 60 -0.70 -16.67 2.25
C LYS A 60 0.15 -15.82 1.31
N MET A 61 -0.44 -14.81 0.66
CA MET A 61 0.29 -13.84 -0.16
C MET A 61 1.23 -12.94 0.65
N GLY A 62 1.18 -13.01 1.99
CA GLY A 62 2.09 -12.31 2.89
C GLY A 62 1.57 -10.96 3.40
N TYR A 63 0.30 -10.64 3.20
CA TYR A 63 -0.27 -9.43 3.77
C TYR A 63 -0.43 -9.55 5.28
N ALA A 64 -0.07 -8.47 5.98
CA ALA A 64 -0.14 -8.38 7.44
C ALA A 64 -1.54 -7.99 7.92
N SER A 65 -2.32 -7.31 7.06
CA SER A 65 -3.68 -6.86 7.39
C SER A 65 -4.56 -6.74 6.15
N ILE A 66 -5.88 -6.69 6.39
CA ILE A 66 -6.89 -6.34 5.39
C ILE A 66 -7.60 -5.08 5.86
N ILE A 67 -7.75 -4.10 4.97
CA ILE A 67 -8.53 -2.88 5.21
C ILE A 67 -9.68 -2.85 4.20
N ASN A 68 -10.90 -2.93 4.70
CA ASN A 68 -12.11 -2.84 3.89
C ASN A 68 -12.65 -1.42 3.94
N LEU A 69 -12.66 -0.74 2.80
CA LEU A 69 -13.18 0.63 2.66
C LEU A 69 -14.63 0.66 2.18
N ARG A 70 -15.23 -0.49 1.89
CA ARG A 70 -16.58 -0.57 1.33
C ARG A 70 -17.64 -0.25 2.40
N LEU A 71 -18.73 0.38 1.97
CA LEU A 71 -19.90 0.54 2.82
C LEU A 71 -20.56 -0.82 3.07
N ALA A 72 -21.06 -1.03 4.26
CA ALA A 72 -21.77 -2.28 4.62
C ALA A 72 -23.05 -2.51 3.77
N THR A 73 -23.58 -1.44 3.18
CA THR A 73 -24.75 -1.47 2.31
C THR A 73 -24.44 -1.82 0.85
N GLU A 74 -23.18 -1.89 0.47
CA GLU A 74 -22.79 -2.23 -0.89
C GLU A 74 -23.05 -3.73 -1.15
N GLN A 75 -23.49 -4.03 -2.37
CA GLN A 75 -23.75 -5.40 -2.77
C GLN A 75 -22.50 -6.28 -2.63
N GLY A 76 -22.62 -7.38 -1.90
CA GLY A 76 -21.51 -8.31 -1.65
C GLY A 76 -20.53 -7.85 -0.58
N ALA A 77 -20.83 -6.77 0.15
CA ALA A 77 -20.07 -6.36 1.32
C ALA A 77 -20.56 -7.15 2.55
N ASP A 78 -20.13 -8.39 2.68
CA ASP A 78 -20.44 -9.22 3.86
C ASP A 78 -19.36 -9.00 4.93
N ILE A 79 -19.57 -7.96 5.73
CA ILE A 79 -18.60 -7.54 6.76
C ILE A 79 -18.47 -8.59 7.87
N GLU A 80 -19.58 -9.18 8.27
CA GLU A 80 -19.58 -10.19 9.34
C GLU A 80 -18.83 -11.46 8.92
N ALA A 81 -19.16 -12.02 7.75
CA ALA A 81 -18.48 -13.20 7.23
C ALA A 81 -17.00 -12.93 6.93
N SER A 82 -16.67 -11.74 6.41
CA SER A 82 -15.27 -11.33 6.17
C SER A 82 -14.48 -11.22 7.47
N THR A 83 -15.07 -10.63 8.51
CA THR A 83 -14.45 -10.54 9.83
C THR A 83 -14.22 -11.93 10.44
N ALA A 84 -15.20 -12.82 10.33
CA ALA A 84 -15.08 -14.19 10.81
C ALA A 84 -13.99 -14.97 10.05
N ALA A 85 -13.94 -14.84 8.73
CA ALA A 85 -12.92 -15.47 7.89
C ALA A 85 -11.51 -14.95 8.20
N ALA A 86 -11.36 -13.65 8.42
CA ALA A 86 -10.09 -13.04 8.79
C ALA A 86 -9.60 -13.52 10.17
N LYS A 87 -10.51 -13.60 11.14
CA LYS A 87 -10.21 -14.16 12.47
C LYS A 87 -9.76 -15.63 12.37
N ALA A 88 -10.44 -16.43 11.58
CA ALA A 88 -10.10 -17.83 11.35
C ALA A 88 -8.73 -17.98 10.64
N ALA A 89 -8.40 -17.08 9.71
CA ALA A 89 -7.11 -17.07 9.00
C ALA A 89 -5.98 -16.44 9.82
N GLY A 90 -6.26 -15.82 10.97
CA GLY A 90 -5.28 -15.13 11.79
C GLY A 90 -4.70 -13.88 11.13
N ILE A 91 -5.53 -13.11 10.42
CA ILE A 91 -5.14 -11.83 9.81
C ILE A 91 -6.01 -10.70 10.38
N PRO A 92 -5.42 -9.59 10.86
CA PRO A 92 -6.16 -8.40 11.28
C PRO A 92 -7.04 -7.86 10.15
N TYR A 93 -8.27 -7.51 10.49
CA TYR A 93 -9.25 -6.97 9.56
C TYR A 93 -9.82 -5.66 10.09
N TYR A 94 -9.72 -4.61 9.30
CA TYR A 94 -10.20 -3.27 9.64
C TYR A 94 -11.31 -2.87 8.68
N HIS A 95 -12.50 -2.58 9.19
CA HIS A 95 -13.58 -2.01 8.41
C HIS A 95 -13.61 -0.50 8.63
N ILE A 96 -13.28 0.26 7.59
CA ILE A 96 -13.22 1.73 7.58
C ILE A 96 -14.08 2.21 6.42
N PRO A 97 -15.42 2.23 6.57
CA PRO A 97 -16.32 2.52 5.47
C PRO A 97 -16.11 3.95 4.94
N PHE A 98 -15.83 4.06 3.64
CA PHE A 98 -15.59 5.32 2.96
C PHE A 98 -16.62 5.55 1.87
N SER A 99 -17.29 6.71 1.89
CA SER A 99 -18.20 7.15 0.83
C SER A 99 -17.49 8.15 -0.09
N SER A 100 -17.36 7.82 -1.37
CA SER A 100 -16.79 8.73 -2.37
C SER A 100 -17.71 9.90 -2.72
N THR A 101 -19.02 9.77 -2.46
CA THR A 101 -20.03 10.82 -2.72
C THR A 101 -20.25 11.75 -1.52
N ALA A 102 -19.88 11.31 -0.32
CA ALA A 102 -19.96 12.07 0.91
C ALA A 102 -18.72 11.81 1.77
N PRO A 103 -17.53 12.27 1.35
CA PRO A 103 -16.29 12.01 2.06
C PRO A 103 -16.29 12.67 3.44
N ASP A 104 -15.92 11.90 4.46
CA ASP A 104 -15.77 12.36 5.84
C ASP A 104 -14.28 12.45 6.20
N PRO A 105 -13.75 13.63 6.54
CA PRO A 105 -12.36 13.78 6.95
C PRO A 105 -11.95 12.89 8.14
N ALA A 106 -12.88 12.61 9.07
CA ALA A 106 -12.60 11.74 10.21
C ALA A 106 -12.33 10.28 9.79
N VAL A 107 -12.97 9.82 8.71
CA VAL A 107 -12.71 8.49 8.13
C VAL A 107 -11.33 8.47 7.47
N VAL A 108 -10.93 9.54 6.80
CA VAL A 108 -9.58 9.67 6.21
C VAL A 108 -8.52 9.63 7.33
N ASP A 109 -8.71 10.38 8.41
CA ASP A 109 -7.80 10.36 9.56
C ASP A 109 -7.70 8.97 10.18
N THR A 110 -8.82 8.26 10.30
CA THR A 110 -8.86 6.89 10.81
C THR A 110 -8.07 5.94 9.90
N PHE A 111 -8.25 6.06 8.58
CA PHE A 111 -7.50 5.28 7.61
C PHE A 111 -5.99 5.55 7.72
N LEU A 112 -5.57 6.81 7.75
CA LEU A 112 -4.16 7.18 7.85
C LEU A 112 -3.52 6.65 9.15
N LYS A 113 -4.20 6.77 10.28
CA LYS A 113 -3.74 6.21 11.56
C LYS A 113 -3.62 4.69 11.51
N THR A 114 -4.58 4.03 10.87
CA THR A 114 -4.58 2.56 10.76
C THR A 114 -3.44 2.09 9.86
N ILE A 115 -3.31 2.63 8.64
CA ILE A 115 -2.32 2.15 7.66
C ILE A 115 -0.87 2.41 8.10
N THR A 116 -0.65 3.44 8.94
CA THR A 116 0.68 3.79 9.45
C THR A 116 0.99 3.14 10.81
N ALA A 117 0.04 2.42 11.40
CA ALA A 117 0.26 1.73 12.67
C ALA A 117 1.28 0.57 12.51
N PRO A 118 2.11 0.31 13.52
CA PRO A 118 3.06 -0.79 13.48
C PRO A 118 2.37 -2.14 13.22
N GLY A 119 2.93 -2.95 12.31
CA GLY A 119 2.44 -4.30 12.02
C GLY A 119 1.22 -4.37 11.08
N VAL A 120 0.72 -3.24 10.58
CA VAL A 120 -0.40 -3.21 9.63
C VAL A 120 0.05 -3.43 8.21
N GLN A 121 1.22 -2.96 7.84
CA GLN A 121 1.79 -3.17 6.50
C GLN A 121 2.61 -4.47 6.41
N PRO A 122 2.64 -5.13 5.24
CA PRO A 122 1.92 -4.78 4.02
C PRO A 122 0.41 -5.00 4.14
N ALA A 123 -0.37 -4.02 3.72
CA ALA A 123 -1.82 -4.03 3.85
C ALA A 123 -2.52 -4.35 2.52
N PHE A 124 -3.56 -5.17 2.58
CA PHE A 124 -4.47 -5.43 1.46
C PHE A 124 -5.73 -4.56 1.62
N ILE A 125 -5.99 -3.69 0.65
CA ILE A 125 -7.09 -2.70 0.69
C ILE A 125 -8.13 -3.04 -0.36
N HIS A 126 -9.40 -3.04 0.01
CA HIS A 126 -10.50 -3.27 -0.93
C HIS A 126 -11.78 -2.51 -0.58
#